data_32406a28d1605f58e79e47cfd19accd8
#
_entry.id   32406a28d1605f58e79e47cfd19accd8
#
_cell.length_a   1.000
_cell.length_b   1.000
_cell.length_c   1.000
_cell.angle_alpha   90.00
_cell.angle_beta   90.00
_cell.angle_gamma   90.00
#
_symmetry.space_group_name_H-M   'P 1'
#
loop_
_entity.id
_entity.type
_entity.pdbx_description
1 polymer ?
#
loop_
_entity_poly.entity_id
_entity_poly.type
_entity_poly.pdbx_seq_one_letter_code
_entity_poly.pdbx_strand_id
1 'polypeptide(L)'
;MTNNKNEPRVLALILGGGKGTRLYPLTKERSKPAVSFGGKYRIVDIPISNCINSGYKKIYLLTQFNSASLHLHITNSYNFDRFSSGFVEILAAEQTLEHSGWYEGTADSVRKGLVHCRSQNPTHYIIL
;
A
#
# COMPACT_ATOMS: atom_id res chain seq x y z
N MET A 1 -1.50 20.65 24.08
CA MET A 1 -1.33 20.28 22.64
C MET A 1 -2.52 20.82 21.88
N THR A 2 -2.32 21.87 21.16
CA THR A 2 -3.36 22.46 20.31
C THR A 2 -3.61 21.52 19.14
N ASN A 3 -4.76 20.87 19.19
CA ASN A 3 -5.27 20.09 18.06
C ASN A 3 -5.61 21.09 16.95
N ASN A 4 -4.64 21.35 16.09
CA ASN A 4 -4.80 22.29 14.99
C ASN A 4 -5.72 21.63 13.96
N LYS A 5 -7.02 21.91 14.04
CA LYS A 5 -8.07 21.34 13.17
C LYS A 5 -7.83 21.59 11.67
N ASN A 6 -6.82 22.39 11.33
CA ASN A 6 -6.49 22.80 9.96
C ASN A 6 -5.28 22.06 9.36
N GLU A 7 -4.61 21.17 10.09
CA GLU A 7 -3.53 20.40 9.49
C GLU A 7 -4.08 19.32 8.56
N PRO A 8 -3.54 19.19 7.34
CA PRO A 8 -3.98 18.16 6.41
C PRO A 8 -3.62 16.77 6.95
N ARG A 9 -4.62 15.92 7.09
CA ARG A 9 -4.43 14.50 7.39
C ARG A 9 -4.33 13.74 6.08
N VAL A 10 -3.10 13.47 5.68
CA VAL A 10 -2.79 12.84 4.40
C VAL A 10 -2.65 11.34 4.58
N LEU A 11 -3.29 10.57 3.70
CA LEU A 11 -3.19 9.12 3.60
C LEU A 11 -2.65 8.74 2.22
N ALA A 12 -1.58 7.97 2.19
CA ALA A 12 -1.01 7.48 0.94
C ALA A 12 -1.57 6.11 0.56
N LEU A 13 -1.95 5.96 -0.70
CA LEU A 13 -2.41 4.71 -1.30
C LEU A 13 -1.43 4.33 -2.42
N ILE A 14 -0.69 3.25 -2.22
CA ILE A 14 0.26 2.73 -3.21
C ILE A 14 -0.41 1.56 -3.95
N LEU A 15 -0.45 1.66 -5.27
CA LEU A 15 -1.11 0.67 -6.12
C LEU A 15 -0.12 -0.44 -6.52
N GLY A 16 -0.25 -1.58 -5.87
CA GLY A 16 0.54 -2.78 -6.13
C GLY A 16 -0.19 -3.85 -6.96
N GLY A 17 -1.28 -3.48 -7.62
CA GLY A 17 -2.14 -4.39 -8.36
C GLY A 17 -1.64 -4.65 -9.78
N GLY A 18 -1.68 -5.90 -10.20
CA GLY A 18 -1.35 -6.32 -11.56
C GLY A 18 -0.51 -7.59 -11.57
N LYS A 19 -0.69 -8.42 -12.61
CA LYS A 19 0.01 -9.70 -12.75
C LYS A 19 1.52 -9.56 -12.95
N GLY A 20 2.00 -8.37 -13.34
CA GLY A 20 3.41 -8.11 -13.54
C GLY A 20 4.05 -8.92 -14.67
N THR A 21 3.29 -9.33 -15.67
CA THR A 21 3.73 -10.22 -16.76
C THR A 21 4.92 -9.71 -17.54
N ARG A 22 5.09 -8.39 -17.62
CA ARG A 22 6.24 -7.75 -18.29
C ARG A 22 7.57 -7.98 -17.57
N LEU A 23 7.54 -8.37 -16.29
CA LEU A 23 8.71 -8.67 -15.48
C LEU A 23 8.96 -10.18 -15.35
N TYR A 24 8.24 -11.01 -16.12
CA TYR A 24 8.51 -12.45 -16.13
C TYR A 24 9.98 -12.74 -16.54
N PRO A 25 10.71 -13.64 -15.89
CA PRO A 25 10.26 -14.61 -14.87
C PRO A 25 10.31 -14.12 -13.41
N LEU A 26 10.69 -12.88 -13.14
CA LEU A 26 10.81 -12.34 -11.77
C LEU A 26 9.47 -12.35 -11.01
N THR A 27 8.36 -12.28 -11.74
CA THR A 27 7.00 -12.29 -11.19
C THR A 27 6.32 -13.66 -11.25
N LYS A 28 7.09 -14.73 -11.51
CA LYS A 28 6.53 -16.10 -11.56
C LYS A 28 5.89 -16.52 -10.24
N GLU A 29 6.57 -16.23 -9.13
CA GLU A 29 6.17 -16.70 -7.79
C GLU A 29 5.89 -15.54 -6.81
N ARG A 30 5.94 -14.31 -7.29
CA ARG A 30 5.73 -13.12 -6.46
C ARG A 30 5.11 -11.97 -7.23
N SER A 31 4.37 -11.13 -6.54
CA SER A 31 3.79 -9.93 -7.13
C SER A 31 4.89 -8.93 -7.53
N LYS A 32 4.58 -8.07 -8.51
CA LYS A 32 5.51 -7.03 -8.99
C LYS A 32 6.11 -6.17 -7.85
N PRO A 33 5.34 -5.65 -6.89
CA PRO A 33 5.90 -4.85 -5.80
C PRO A 33 6.89 -5.62 -4.92
N ALA A 34 6.80 -6.97 -4.90
CA ALA A 34 7.68 -7.84 -4.12
C ALA A 34 8.98 -8.22 -4.85
N VAL A 35 9.17 -7.82 -6.10
CA VAL A 35 10.38 -8.09 -6.85
C VAL A 35 11.56 -7.37 -6.21
N SER A 36 12.68 -8.09 -6.03
CA SER A 36 13.89 -7.56 -5.43
C SER A 36 14.53 -6.47 -6.30
N PHE A 37 15.01 -5.43 -5.65
CA PHE A 37 15.69 -4.30 -6.27
C PHE A 37 16.91 -3.91 -5.42
N GLY A 38 18.06 -3.78 -6.07
CA GLY A 38 19.28 -3.35 -5.39
C GLY A 38 19.72 -4.23 -4.21
N GLY A 39 19.51 -5.53 -4.29
CA GLY A 39 19.86 -6.50 -3.25
C GLY A 39 18.76 -6.70 -2.22
N LYS A 40 18.78 -5.98 -1.11
CA LYS A 40 17.84 -6.16 0.02
C LYS A 40 16.49 -5.46 -0.13
N TYR A 41 16.37 -4.50 -1.06
CA TYR A 41 15.15 -3.75 -1.28
C TYR A 41 14.21 -4.47 -2.23
N ARG A 42 12.95 -4.00 -2.25
CA ARG A 42 11.93 -4.40 -3.21
C ARG A 42 11.40 -3.17 -3.95
N ILE A 43 10.80 -3.37 -5.10
CA ILE A 43 10.26 -2.25 -5.91
C ILE A 43 9.32 -1.36 -5.08
N VAL A 44 8.51 -1.96 -4.22
CA VAL A 44 7.57 -1.24 -3.34
C VAL A 44 8.25 -0.30 -2.35
N ASP A 45 9.51 -0.56 -1.99
CA ASP A 45 10.24 0.29 -1.03
C ASP A 45 10.50 1.70 -1.57
N ILE A 46 10.53 1.87 -2.89
CA ILE A 46 10.74 3.18 -3.52
C ILE A 46 9.59 4.14 -3.18
N PRO A 47 8.32 3.87 -3.55
CA PRO A 47 7.23 4.78 -3.20
C PRO A 47 6.98 4.88 -1.71
N ILE A 48 7.16 3.81 -0.93
CA ILE A 48 7.03 3.87 0.53
C ILE A 48 8.07 4.83 1.13
N SER A 49 9.33 4.69 0.75
CA SER A 49 10.40 5.57 1.23
C SER A 49 10.17 7.03 0.82
N ASN A 50 9.67 7.27 -0.39
CA ASN A 50 9.32 8.61 -0.84
C ASN A 50 8.23 9.24 0.04
N CYS A 51 7.19 8.49 0.38
CA CYS A 51 6.15 8.96 1.29
C CYS A 51 6.72 9.29 2.68
N ILE A 52 7.47 8.36 3.27
CA ILE A 52 8.04 8.52 4.61
C ILE A 52 8.98 9.73 4.66
N ASN A 53 9.87 9.87 3.68
CA ASN A 53 10.81 10.98 3.60
C ASN A 53 10.13 12.33 3.36
N SER A 54 8.94 12.32 2.79
CA SER A 54 8.08 13.50 2.62
C SER A 54 7.19 13.80 3.85
N GLY A 55 7.34 13.03 4.92
CA GLY A 55 6.55 13.20 6.16
C GLY A 55 5.21 12.48 6.18
N TYR A 56 4.85 11.75 5.11
CA TYR A 56 3.59 10.99 5.02
C TYR A 56 3.80 9.55 5.44
N LYS A 57 3.49 9.25 6.69
CA LYS A 57 3.78 7.95 7.32
C LYS A 57 2.58 7.00 7.40
N LYS A 58 1.39 7.43 6.98
CA LYS A 58 0.19 6.59 6.93
C LYS A 58 0.00 6.09 5.51
N ILE A 59 0.28 4.81 5.29
CA ILE A 59 0.41 4.23 3.96
C ILE A 59 -0.37 2.92 3.88
N TYR A 60 -1.29 2.83 2.93
CA TYR A 60 -1.89 1.57 2.51
C TYR A 60 -1.32 1.13 1.17
N LEU A 61 -0.97 -0.14 1.07
CA LEU A 61 -0.57 -0.80 -0.17
C LEU A 61 -1.74 -1.65 -0.68
N LEU A 62 -2.32 -1.24 -1.80
CA LEU A 62 -3.44 -1.95 -2.43
C LEU A 62 -2.90 -3.03 -3.37
N THR A 63 -3.18 -4.30 -3.08
CA THR A 63 -2.72 -5.44 -3.87
C THR A 63 -3.88 -6.30 -4.32
N GLN A 64 -3.79 -6.86 -5.54
CA GLN A 64 -4.73 -7.88 -6.02
C GLN A 64 -4.27 -9.31 -5.69
N PHE A 65 -2.97 -9.50 -5.68
CA PHE A 65 -2.36 -10.79 -5.46
C PHE A 65 -1.73 -10.80 -4.08
N ASN A 66 -2.22 -11.68 -3.24
CA ASN A 66 -1.60 -11.90 -1.94
C ASN A 66 -0.24 -12.59 -2.16
N SER A 67 0.83 -11.88 -1.85
CA SER A 67 2.18 -12.41 -1.85
C SER A 67 2.65 -12.51 -0.41
N ALA A 68 2.79 -13.72 0.10
CA ALA A 68 3.31 -13.95 1.44
C ALA A 68 4.68 -13.26 1.63
N SER A 69 5.53 -13.29 0.60
CA SER A 69 6.83 -12.65 0.63
C SER A 69 6.75 -11.12 0.72
N LEU A 70 5.74 -10.50 0.10
CA LEU A 70 5.50 -9.07 0.20
C LEU A 70 5.03 -8.71 1.61
N HIS A 71 4.07 -9.47 2.14
CA HIS A 71 3.55 -9.26 3.48
C HIS A 71 4.64 -9.35 4.55
N LEU A 72 5.46 -10.40 4.48
CA LEU A 72 6.59 -10.58 5.38
C LEU A 72 7.60 -9.43 5.27
N HIS A 73 7.90 -8.98 4.05
CA HIS A 73 8.80 -7.85 3.83
C HIS A 73 8.29 -6.57 4.47
N ILE A 74 7.02 -6.22 4.24
CA ILE A 74 6.40 -5.02 4.80
C ILE A 74 6.40 -5.09 6.33
N THR A 75 5.97 -6.21 6.90
CA THR A 75 5.91 -6.39 8.36
C THR A 75 7.28 -6.29 9.03
N ASN A 76 8.33 -6.81 8.39
CA ASN A 76 9.67 -6.78 8.96
C ASN A 76 10.41 -5.45 8.73
N SER A 77 10.09 -4.72 7.67
CA SER A 77 10.83 -3.53 7.25
C SER A 77 10.25 -2.23 7.79
N TYR A 78 8.94 -2.18 8.03
CA TYR A 78 8.22 -0.94 8.37
C TYR A 78 7.52 -1.07 9.72
N ASN A 79 8.30 -0.92 10.78
CA ASN A 79 7.79 -0.89 12.16
C ASN A 79 7.87 0.53 12.70
N PHE A 80 6.73 1.13 12.94
CA PHE A 80 6.65 2.42 13.61
C PHE A 80 6.49 2.20 15.12
N ASP A 81 7.11 3.07 15.92
CA ASP A 81 6.94 3.02 17.36
C ASP A 81 5.52 3.48 17.78
N ARG A 82 5.19 3.25 19.04
CA ARG A 82 3.88 3.62 19.58
C ARG A 82 3.62 5.13 19.63
N PHE A 83 4.66 5.93 19.50
CA PHE A 83 4.59 7.40 19.56
C PHE A 83 4.48 8.02 18.17
N SER A 84 4.93 7.32 17.14
CA SER A 84 4.73 7.73 15.75
C SER A 84 3.41 7.15 15.25
N SER A 85 2.47 7.99 14.91
CA SER A 85 1.15 7.58 14.39
C SER A 85 1.18 7.04 12.95
N GLY A 86 2.32 6.46 12.53
CA GLY A 86 2.53 5.92 11.19
C GLY A 86 2.23 4.43 11.09
N PHE A 87 1.95 3.98 9.87
CA PHE A 87 1.83 2.56 9.53
C PHE A 87 2.08 2.33 8.04
N VAL A 88 2.47 1.12 7.69
CA VAL A 88 2.43 0.60 6.32
C VAL A 88 1.67 -0.71 6.37
N GLU A 89 0.48 -0.75 5.78
CA GLU A 89 -0.40 -1.91 5.81
C GLU A 89 -0.82 -2.32 4.39
N ILE A 90 -1.01 -3.62 4.21
CA ILE A 90 -1.48 -4.18 2.95
C ILE A 90 -3.00 -4.34 3.02
N LEU A 91 -3.68 -3.76 2.03
CA LEU A 91 -5.09 -4.02 1.74
C LEU A 91 -5.17 -4.89 0.50
N ALA A 92 -5.49 -6.16 0.69
CA ALA A 92 -5.74 -7.07 -0.41
C ALA A 92 -7.17 -6.89 -0.96
N ALA A 93 -7.36 -7.17 -2.24
CA ALA A 93 -8.69 -7.24 -2.83
C ALA A 93 -9.50 -8.34 -2.14
N GLU A 94 -10.61 -7.97 -1.51
CA GLU A 94 -11.53 -8.93 -0.92
C GLU A 94 -12.43 -9.50 -2.02
N GLN A 95 -12.46 -10.83 -2.12
CA GLN A 95 -13.46 -11.54 -2.90
C GLN A 95 -14.68 -11.75 -2.00
N THR A 96 -15.75 -11.01 -2.26
CA THR A 96 -17.04 -11.30 -1.63
C THR A 96 -17.85 -12.25 -2.52
N LEU A 97 -18.75 -13.02 -1.92
CA LEU A 97 -19.63 -13.96 -2.65
C LEU A 97 -20.50 -13.26 -3.72
N GLU A 98 -20.72 -11.98 -3.59
CA GLU A 98 -21.53 -11.19 -4.54
C GLU A 98 -20.71 -10.54 -5.66
N HIS A 99 -19.39 -10.43 -5.47
CA HIS A 99 -18.48 -9.83 -6.45
C HIS A 99 -17.23 -10.70 -6.57
N SER A 100 -17.19 -11.55 -7.57
CA SER A 100 -16.01 -12.35 -7.97
C SER A 100 -14.87 -11.47 -8.51
N GLY A 101 -14.83 -10.20 -8.14
CA GLY A 101 -14.13 -9.18 -8.87
C GLY A 101 -12.75 -8.88 -8.34
N TRP A 102 -11.74 -9.28 -9.10
CA TRP A 102 -10.49 -8.56 -9.16
C TRP A 102 -10.76 -7.08 -9.45
N TYR A 103 -9.85 -6.19 -9.07
CA TYR A 103 -9.97 -4.80 -9.45
C TYR A 103 -10.04 -4.64 -10.97
N GLU A 104 -11.01 -3.91 -11.47
CA GLU A 104 -11.21 -3.66 -12.90
C GLU A 104 -10.28 -2.58 -13.45
N GLY A 105 -9.34 -2.13 -12.62
CA GLY A 105 -8.37 -1.09 -12.95
C GLY A 105 -7.88 -0.35 -11.71
N THR A 106 -7.01 0.62 -11.91
CA THR A 106 -6.41 1.39 -10.81
C THR A 106 -7.43 2.22 -10.05
N ALA A 107 -8.37 2.86 -10.75
CA ALA A 107 -9.43 3.65 -10.12
C ALA A 107 -10.39 2.78 -9.29
N ASP A 108 -10.71 1.57 -9.75
CA ASP A 108 -11.55 0.64 -9.03
C ASP A 108 -10.88 0.13 -7.76
N SER A 109 -9.57 -0.13 -7.80
CA SER A 109 -8.81 -0.53 -6.61
C SER A 109 -8.82 0.56 -5.53
N VAL A 110 -8.66 1.81 -5.93
CA VAL A 110 -8.77 2.95 -5.01
C VAL A 110 -10.17 3.04 -4.44
N ARG A 111 -11.19 3.03 -5.28
CA ARG A 111 -12.60 3.12 -4.86
C ARG A 111 -12.98 2.06 -3.83
N LYS A 112 -12.60 0.81 -4.05
CA LYS A 112 -12.82 -0.29 -3.11
C LYS A 112 -12.00 -0.12 -1.83
N GLY A 113 -10.75 0.34 -1.94
CA GLY A 113 -9.88 0.60 -0.80
C GLY A 113 -10.34 1.75 0.11
N LEU A 114 -11.07 2.74 -0.43
CA LEU A 114 -11.53 3.92 0.34
C LEU A 114 -12.41 3.55 1.54
N VAL A 115 -13.13 2.44 1.48
CA VAL A 115 -13.96 1.96 2.60
C VAL A 115 -13.11 1.74 3.85
N HIS A 116 -11.93 1.12 3.68
CA HIS A 116 -10.98 0.86 4.78
C HIS A 116 -10.27 2.13 5.25
N CYS A 117 -10.15 3.13 4.38
CA CYS A 117 -9.46 4.37 4.68
C CYS A 117 -10.27 5.31 5.59
N ARG A 118 -11.59 5.14 5.66
CA ARG A 118 -12.49 6.04 6.41
C ARG A 118 -12.15 6.11 7.90
N SER A 119 -11.70 5.01 8.49
CA SER A 119 -11.30 4.95 9.91
C SER A 119 -10.15 5.90 10.25
N GLN A 120 -9.31 6.24 9.29
CA GLN A 120 -8.19 7.18 9.44
C GLN A 120 -8.62 8.65 9.33
N ASN A 121 -9.88 8.91 8.93
CA ASN A 121 -10.43 10.25 8.75
C ASN A 121 -9.51 11.20 7.97
N PRO A 122 -9.02 10.81 6.78
CA PRO A 122 -8.11 11.65 6.01
C PRO A 122 -8.83 12.83 5.38
N THR A 123 -8.11 13.94 5.22
CA THR A 123 -8.57 15.10 4.44
C THR A 123 -8.07 15.06 3.00
N HIS A 124 -6.94 14.40 2.77
CA HIS A 124 -6.29 14.28 1.47
C HIS A 124 -5.76 12.87 1.25
N TYR A 125 -5.73 12.46 -0.01
CA TYR A 125 -5.13 11.22 -0.47
C TYR A 125 -3.97 11.48 -1.42
N ILE A 126 -2.87 10.73 -1.28
CA ILE A 126 -1.81 10.62 -2.27
C ILE A 126 -1.95 9.24 -2.90
N ILE A 127 -2.07 9.20 -4.22
CA ILE A 127 -2.21 7.95 -4.98
C ILE A 127 -0.97 7.78 -5.86
N LEU A 128 -0.26 6.64 -5.68
CA LEU A 128 1.01 6.32 -6.35
C LEU A 128 0.94 4.96 -7.06
#